data_63ebab477be92e41d7ca63b86e090263
#
_entry.id   63ebab477be92e41d7ca63b86e090263
#
_cell.length_a   1.000
_cell.length_b   1.000
_cell.length_c   1.000
_cell.angle_alpha   90.00
_cell.angle_beta   90.00
_cell.angle_gamma   90.00
#
_symmetry.space_group_name_H-M   'P 1'
#
loop_
_entity.id
_entity.type
_entity.pdbx_description
1 polymer ?
#
loop_
_entity_poly.entity_id
_entity_poly.type
_entity_poly.pdbx_seq_one_letter_code
_entity_poly.pdbx_strand_id
1 'polypeptide(L)'
;MTRTAKCCCGQCAIEIDGESNLNAVCHCDNCRRRTGSAFGWSVYFRDEQVRARSGPLTLYAFTPASGVGEQQRYFCAACGTTMFWTNTAAPGLTGMAAGCFAPHLLGPPTLSQLDGQRCAWVTLPDGVFIIGAAP
;
A
#
# COMPACT_ATOMS: atom_id res chain seq x y z
N MET A 1 -0.25 19.89 -0.21
CA MET A 1 -0.13 19.57 1.23
C MET A 1 0.82 18.41 1.38
N THR A 2 1.78 18.54 2.28
CA THR A 2 2.76 17.47 2.56
C THR A 2 2.21 16.56 3.65
N ARG A 3 2.31 15.26 3.43
CA ARG A 3 1.91 14.21 4.37
C ARG A 3 3.12 13.35 4.68
N THR A 4 3.22 12.88 5.91
CA THR A 4 4.32 12.01 6.33
C THR A 4 3.78 10.67 6.78
N ALA A 5 4.31 9.59 6.18
CA ALA A 5 4.11 8.22 6.62
C ALA A 5 5.27 7.80 7.50
N LYS A 6 5.01 7.03 8.55
CA LYS A 6 6.03 6.52 9.46
C LYS A 6 5.84 5.04 9.74
N CYS A 7 6.95 4.35 9.96
CA CYS A 7 6.93 2.96 10.43
C CYS A 7 6.57 2.87 11.91
N CYS A 8 6.34 1.65 12.40
CA CYS A 8 5.96 1.41 13.80
C CYS A 8 6.92 2.01 14.81
N CYS A 9 8.24 1.90 14.59
CA CYS A 9 9.25 2.45 15.51
C CYS A 9 9.57 3.92 15.25
N GLY A 10 9.09 4.51 14.17
CA GLY A 10 9.30 5.90 13.81
C GLY A 10 10.63 6.23 13.15
N GLN A 11 11.54 5.25 12.99
CA GLN A 11 12.86 5.50 12.39
C GLN A 11 12.80 5.74 10.87
N CYS A 12 11.84 5.12 10.19
CA CYS A 12 11.62 5.34 8.76
C CYS A 12 10.46 6.29 8.54
N ALA A 13 10.64 7.23 7.64
CA ALA A 13 9.62 8.20 7.26
C ALA A 13 9.67 8.47 5.76
N ILE A 14 8.50 8.76 5.18
CA ILE A 14 8.36 9.12 3.78
C ILE A 14 7.45 10.32 3.70
N GLU A 15 7.92 11.37 3.04
CA GLU A 15 7.14 12.57 2.80
C GLU A 15 6.54 12.55 1.40
N ILE A 16 5.24 12.78 1.34
CA ILE A 16 4.46 12.80 0.10
C ILE A 16 3.79 14.15 -0.05
N ASP A 17 3.80 14.66 -1.27
CA ASP A 17 3.12 15.91 -1.62
C ASP A 17 1.88 15.62 -2.46
N GLY A 18 0.77 16.32 -2.16
CA GLY A 18 -0.47 16.20 -2.92
C GLY A 18 -1.33 14.99 -2.59
N GLU A 19 -2.34 14.77 -3.42
CA GLU A 19 -3.35 13.72 -3.24
C GLU A 19 -2.90 12.40 -3.87
N SER A 20 -3.43 11.30 -3.34
CA SER A 20 -3.20 9.97 -3.93
C SER A 20 -3.94 9.82 -5.25
N ASN A 21 -3.34 9.06 -6.17
CA ASN A 21 -3.97 8.70 -7.44
C ASN A 21 -4.90 7.50 -7.29
N LEU A 22 -4.65 6.66 -6.28
CA LEU A 22 -5.44 5.47 -6.01
C LEU A 22 -5.42 5.19 -4.52
N ASN A 23 -6.58 4.82 -3.98
CA ASN A 23 -6.76 4.44 -2.58
C ASN A 23 -7.59 3.16 -2.57
N ALA A 24 -6.95 2.04 -2.23
CA ALA A 24 -7.54 0.73 -2.43
C ALA A 24 -7.27 -0.22 -1.27
N VAL A 25 -8.18 -1.16 -1.08
CA VAL A 25 -7.95 -2.36 -0.28
C VAL A 25 -7.78 -3.55 -1.21
N CYS A 26 -6.89 -4.48 -0.86
CA CYS A 26 -6.63 -5.69 -1.62
C CYS A 26 -6.71 -6.90 -0.68
N HIS A 27 -7.48 -7.91 -1.10
CA HIS A 27 -7.78 -9.09 -0.30
C HIS A 27 -6.94 -10.32 -0.68
N CYS A 28 -5.92 -10.16 -1.54
CA CYS A 28 -5.10 -11.28 -1.99
C CYS A 28 -4.23 -11.84 -0.85
N ASP A 29 -3.74 -13.07 -1.05
CA ASP A 29 -2.86 -13.74 -0.09
C ASP A 29 -1.64 -12.90 0.27
N ASN A 30 -1.02 -12.28 -0.73
CA ASN A 30 0.18 -11.47 -0.52
C ASN A 30 -0.12 -10.27 0.41
N CYS A 31 -1.21 -9.54 0.14
CA CYS A 31 -1.58 -8.38 0.96
C CYS A 31 -2.00 -8.78 2.37
N ARG A 32 -2.75 -9.87 2.53
CA ARG A 32 -3.13 -10.39 3.84
C ARG A 32 -1.91 -10.85 4.63
N ARG A 33 -1.00 -11.57 4.00
CA ARG A 33 0.22 -12.08 4.66
C ARG A 33 1.20 -10.96 4.97
N ARG A 34 1.34 -9.99 4.07
CA ARG A 34 2.19 -8.81 4.32
C ARG A 34 1.77 -8.06 5.59
N THR A 35 0.48 -7.88 5.76
CA THR A 35 -0.08 -7.08 6.87
C THR A 35 -0.40 -7.92 8.11
N GLY A 36 -0.55 -9.24 7.95
CA GLY A 36 -1.08 -10.08 9.02
C GLY A 36 -2.54 -9.74 9.34
N SER A 37 -3.31 -9.31 8.36
CA SER A 37 -4.68 -8.84 8.52
C SER A 37 -5.58 -9.37 7.40
N ALA A 38 -6.85 -8.99 7.43
CA ALA A 38 -7.87 -9.42 6.45
C ALA A 38 -7.65 -8.84 5.06
N PHE A 39 -6.92 -7.72 4.95
CA PHE A 39 -6.62 -7.05 3.68
C PHE A 39 -5.40 -6.13 3.84
N GLY A 40 -4.82 -5.73 2.71
CA GLY A 40 -3.86 -4.63 2.66
C GLY A 40 -4.56 -3.35 2.22
N TRP A 41 -4.31 -2.25 2.93
CA TRP A 41 -4.79 -0.93 2.53
C TRP A 41 -3.63 -0.16 1.94
N SER A 42 -3.77 0.25 0.67
CA SER A 42 -2.70 0.84 -0.13
C SER A 42 -3.15 2.15 -0.77
N VAL A 43 -2.26 3.12 -0.79
CA VAL A 43 -2.42 4.35 -1.55
C VAL A 43 -1.28 4.48 -2.54
N TYR A 44 -1.58 5.00 -3.74
CA TYR A 44 -0.58 5.13 -4.79
C TYR A 44 -0.39 6.58 -5.17
N PHE A 45 0.86 6.96 -5.31
CA PHE A 45 1.28 8.30 -5.70
C PHE A 45 2.19 8.20 -6.92
N ARG A 46 2.26 9.27 -7.71
CA ARG A 46 3.29 9.37 -8.74
C ARG A 46 4.66 9.52 -8.06
N ASP A 47 5.70 9.01 -8.69
CA ASP A 47 7.05 9.04 -8.11
C ASP A 47 7.50 10.47 -7.77
N GLU A 48 7.12 11.46 -8.62
CA GLU A 48 7.47 12.87 -8.37
C GLU A 48 6.76 13.49 -7.16
N GLN A 49 5.74 12.82 -6.61
CA GLN A 49 5.09 13.26 -5.37
C GLN A 49 5.87 12.83 -4.12
N VAL A 50 6.81 11.90 -4.26
CA VAL A 50 7.67 11.45 -3.15
C VAL A 50 8.77 12.49 -2.95
N ARG A 51 8.69 13.23 -1.84
CA ARG A 51 9.59 14.35 -1.55
C ARG A 51 10.85 13.92 -0.82
N ALA A 52 10.73 12.97 0.10
CA ALA A 52 11.85 12.49 0.91
C ALA A 52 11.59 11.10 1.44
N ARG A 53 12.67 10.35 1.59
CA ARG A 53 12.69 9.04 2.24
C ARG A 53 13.81 9.04 3.24
N SER A 54 13.57 8.53 4.45
CA SER A 54 14.59 8.48 5.50
C SER A 54 14.47 7.22 6.34
N GLY A 55 15.56 6.91 7.04
CA GLY A 55 15.63 5.77 7.95
C GLY A 55 16.22 4.51 7.31
N PRO A 56 16.38 3.45 8.12
CA PRO A 56 17.03 2.21 7.69
C PRO A 56 16.07 1.33 6.89
N LEU A 57 15.90 1.63 5.62
CA LEU A 57 15.05 0.88 4.71
C LEU A 57 15.79 -0.32 4.10
N THR A 58 15.13 -1.46 4.05
CA THR A 58 15.62 -2.69 3.42
C THR A 58 14.72 -3.08 2.26
N LEU A 59 15.33 -3.55 1.17
CA LEU A 59 14.61 -3.99 -0.03
C LEU A 59 14.35 -5.49 0.00
N TYR A 60 13.11 -5.87 -0.31
CA TYR A 60 12.71 -7.22 -0.67
C TYR A 60 12.11 -7.18 -2.07
N ALA A 61 12.77 -7.85 -3.02
CA ALA A 61 12.31 -7.92 -4.40
C ALA A 61 11.76 -9.30 -4.71
N PHE A 62 10.65 -9.38 -5.42
CA PHE A 62 10.02 -10.64 -5.78
C PHE A 62 9.11 -10.48 -7.01
N THR A 63 8.84 -11.61 -7.68
CA THR A 63 7.84 -11.66 -8.75
C THR A 63 6.48 -11.98 -8.15
N PRO A 64 5.46 -11.12 -8.35
CA PRO A 64 4.10 -11.41 -7.87
C PRO A 64 3.55 -12.71 -8.46
N ALA A 65 2.56 -13.29 -7.79
CA ALA A 65 1.90 -14.53 -8.25
C ALA A 65 1.28 -14.39 -9.65
N SER A 66 0.91 -13.19 -10.06
CA SER A 66 0.45 -12.89 -11.42
C SER A 66 1.52 -13.14 -12.49
N GLY A 67 2.80 -13.20 -12.12
CA GLY A 67 3.91 -13.30 -13.05
C GLY A 67 4.23 -12.02 -13.82
N VAL A 68 3.56 -10.91 -13.50
CA VAL A 68 3.69 -9.64 -14.21
C VAL A 68 4.57 -8.69 -13.41
N GLY A 69 5.74 -8.38 -13.98
CA GLY A 69 6.70 -7.46 -13.39
C GLY A 69 7.41 -8.02 -12.16
N GLU A 70 8.24 -7.18 -11.56
CA GLU A 70 8.92 -7.41 -10.29
C GLU A 70 8.47 -6.33 -9.31
N GLN A 71 8.09 -6.73 -8.10
CA GLN A 71 7.81 -5.78 -7.03
C GLN A 71 9.06 -5.56 -6.19
N GLN A 72 9.41 -4.30 -5.97
CA GLN A 72 10.45 -3.89 -5.01
C GLN A 72 9.73 -3.33 -3.78
N ARG A 73 9.79 -4.07 -2.70
CA ARG A 73 9.13 -3.71 -1.42
C ARG A 73 10.17 -3.25 -0.43
N TYR A 74 9.92 -2.08 0.18
CA TYR A 74 10.84 -1.49 1.15
C TYR A 74 10.20 -1.52 2.53
N PHE A 75 10.96 -2.00 3.50
CA PHE A 75 10.51 -2.09 4.89
C PHE A 75 11.58 -1.57 5.85
N CYS A 76 11.15 -1.16 7.04
CA CYS A 76 12.06 -0.70 8.08
C CYS A 76 12.91 -1.87 8.59
N ALA A 77 14.23 -1.72 8.52
CA ALA A 77 15.15 -2.77 9.00
C ALA A 77 15.10 -2.95 10.52
N ALA A 78 14.63 -1.92 11.27
CA ALA A 78 14.56 -1.98 12.73
C ALA A 78 13.27 -2.63 13.23
N CYS A 79 12.11 -2.33 12.64
CA CYS A 79 10.81 -2.82 13.14
C CYS A 79 10.03 -3.70 12.14
N GLY A 80 10.51 -3.82 10.90
CA GLY A 80 9.88 -4.68 9.88
C GLY A 80 8.66 -4.10 9.18
N THR A 81 8.22 -2.90 9.51
CA THR A 81 7.06 -2.28 8.85
C THR A 81 7.31 -2.11 7.36
N THR A 82 6.45 -2.67 6.51
CA THR A 82 6.46 -2.37 5.08
C THR A 82 5.96 -0.95 4.85
N MET A 83 6.78 -0.12 4.21
CA MET A 83 6.47 1.29 4.01
C MET A 83 5.93 1.58 2.62
N PHE A 84 6.64 1.14 1.59
CA PHE A 84 6.27 1.42 0.20
C PHE A 84 6.84 0.37 -0.75
N TRP A 85 6.35 0.42 -1.98
CA TRP A 85 6.80 -0.48 -3.05
C TRP A 85 6.66 0.18 -4.40
N THR A 86 7.44 -0.36 -5.35
CA THR A 86 7.31 -0.07 -6.77
C THR A 86 7.14 -1.40 -7.51
N ASN A 87 6.62 -1.37 -8.72
CA ASN A 87 6.50 -2.54 -9.59
C ASN A 87 6.91 -2.15 -10.99
N THR A 88 7.76 -2.98 -11.62
CA THR A 88 8.23 -2.72 -12.98
C THR A 88 7.10 -2.73 -14.02
N ALA A 89 5.98 -3.38 -13.73
CA ALA A 89 4.79 -3.39 -14.58
C ALA A 89 3.95 -2.11 -14.45
N ALA A 90 4.23 -1.27 -13.45
CA ALA A 90 3.51 -0.01 -13.22
C ALA A 90 4.53 1.12 -12.99
N PRO A 91 5.33 1.47 -14.01
CA PRO A 91 6.36 2.49 -13.87
C PRO A 91 5.76 3.85 -13.52
N GLY A 92 6.50 4.62 -12.74
CA GLY A 92 6.08 5.97 -12.35
C GLY A 92 5.14 6.03 -11.15
N LEU A 93 4.78 4.90 -10.55
CA LEU A 93 3.91 4.84 -9.38
C LEU A 93 4.64 4.24 -8.17
N THR A 94 4.41 4.87 -7.02
CA THR A 94 4.84 4.36 -5.73
C THR A 94 3.61 3.99 -4.92
N GLY A 95 3.51 2.70 -4.54
CA GLY A 95 2.48 2.22 -3.62
C GLY A 95 2.96 2.36 -2.18
N MET A 96 2.07 2.75 -1.29
CA MET A 96 2.40 2.92 0.12
C MET A 96 1.40 2.22 1.01
N ALA A 97 1.89 1.70 2.14
CA ALA A 97 1.04 1.17 3.19
C ALA A 97 0.25 2.33 3.80
N ALA A 98 -1.04 2.38 3.55
CA ALA A 98 -1.88 3.51 3.96
C ALA A 98 -1.93 3.68 5.49
N GLY A 99 -1.86 2.59 6.24
CA GLY A 99 -1.85 2.63 7.69
C GLY A 99 -0.63 3.33 8.31
N CYS A 100 0.43 3.57 7.53
CA CYS A 100 1.60 4.33 7.98
C CYS A 100 1.32 5.84 8.05
N PHE A 101 0.26 6.33 7.43
CA PHE A 101 -0.21 7.70 7.57
C PHE A 101 -1.15 7.82 8.77
N ALA A 102 -1.21 9.00 9.36
CA ALA A 102 -2.21 9.29 10.39
C ALA A 102 -3.63 9.19 9.77
N PRO A 103 -4.63 8.68 10.51
CA PRO A 103 -5.95 8.37 9.95
C PRO A 103 -6.65 9.55 9.26
N HIS A 104 -6.43 10.76 9.75
CA HIS A 104 -7.08 11.96 9.21
C HIS A 104 -6.46 12.44 7.89
N LEU A 105 -5.32 11.88 7.47
CA LEU A 105 -4.60 12.32 6.26
C LEU A 105 -5.10 11.65 4.99
N LEU A 106 -5.88 10.59 5.11
CA LEU A 106 -6.41 9.83 3.98
C LEU A 106 -7.91 9.67 4.13
N GLY A 107 -8.61 9.70 3.01
CA GLY A 107 -10.02 9.30 2.97
C GLY A 107 -10.17 7.78 2.99
N PRO A 108 -11.42 7.27 3.02
CA PRO A 108 -11.68 5.85 2.92
C PRO A 108 -11.26 5.32 1.55
N PRO A 109 -10.98 4.00 1.44
CA PRO A 109 -10.69 3.40 0.14
C PRO A 109 -11.88 3.55 -0.82
N THR A 110 -11.56 3.75 -2.09
CA THR A 110 -12.56 3.86 -3.16
C THR A 110 -12.57 2.66 -4.08
N LEU A 111 -11.64 1.72 -3.89
CA LEU A 111 -11.48 0.52 -4.71
C LEU A 111 -11.21 -0.68 -3.82
N SER A 112 -11.86 -1.81 -4.12
CA SER A 112 -11.57 -3.11 -3.52
C SER A 112 -11.08 -4.07 -4.59
N GLN A 113 -9.86 -4.58 -4.44
CA GLN A 113 -9.20 -5.48 -5.38
C GLN A 113 -9.23 -6.92 -4.89
N LEU A 114 -9.37 -7.87 -5.82
CA LEU A 114 -9.51 -9.29 -5.52
C LEU A 114 -10.58 -9.53 -4.46
N ASP A 115 -11.70 -8.88 -4.65
CA ASP A 115 -12.80 -8.83 -3.69
C ASP A 115 -13.44 -10.21 -3.44
N GLY A 116 -13.35 -11.13 -4.39
CA GLY A 116 -13.80 -12.51 -4.21
C GLY A 116 -13.08 -13.26 -3.08
N GLN A 117 -11.92 -12.75 -2.63
CA GLN A 117 -11.16 -13.29 -1.50
C GLN A 117 -11.42 -12.53 -0.19
N ARG A 118 -12.31 -11.56 -0.20
CA ARG A 118 -12.66 -10.77 0.98
C ARG A 118 -13.25 -11.65 2.08
N CYS A 119 -12.78 -11.46 3.31
CA CYS A 119 -13.36 -12.12 4.48
C CYS A 119 -14.83 -11.70 4.63
N ALA A 120 -15.71 -12.64 4.93
CA ALA A 120 -17.17 -12.40 4.96
C ALA A 120 -17.57 -11.31 5.97
N TRP A 121 -16.80 -11.13 7.04
CA TRP A 121 -17.09 -10.14 8.08
C TRP A 121 -16.60 -8.73 7.73
N VAL A 122 -15.81 -8.57 6.65
CA VAL A 122 -15.30 -7.25 6.24
C VAL A 122 -16.40 -6.50 5.50
N THR A 123 -16.78 -5.35 6.01
CA THR A 123 -17.74 -4.44 5.39
C THR A 123 -16.99 -3.30 4.73
N LEU A 124 -17.29 -3.03 3.47
CA LEU A 124 -16.66 -1.97 2.68
C LEU A 124 -17.50 -0.69 2.79
N PRO A 125 -16.86 0.51 2.62
CA PRO A 125 -17.60 1.76 2.50
C PRO A 125 -18.58 1.74 1.33
N ASP A 126 -19.66 2.51 1.42
CA ASP A 126 -20.59 2.68 0.33
C ASP A 126 -19.89 3.30 -0.89
N GLY A 127 -20.25 2.85 -2.09
CA GLY A 127 -19.73 3.39 -3.33
C GLY A 127 -18.33 2.90 -3.72
N VAL A 128 -17.78 1.93 -3.00
CA VAL A 128 -16.49 1.31 -3.37
C VAL A 128 -16.63 0.56 -4.69
N PHE A 129 -15.70 0.80 -5.62
CA PHE A 129 -15.63 0.08 -6.88
C PHE A 129 -14.97 -1.29 -6.64
N ILE A 130 -15.63 -2.36 -7.08
CA ILE A 130 -15.20 -3.74 -6.81
C ILE A 130 -14.56 -4.36 -8.05
N ILE A 131 -13.35 -4.91 -7.90
CA ILE A 131 -12.63 -5.62 -8.94
C ILE A 131 -12.32 -7.05 -8.44
N GLY A 132 -12.42 -8.04 -9.35
CA GLY A 132 -12.07 -9.41 -9.02
C GLY A 132 -13.03 -10.05 -8.02
N ALA A 133 -14.31 -9.68 -8.09
CA ALA A 133 -15.36 -10.37 -7.34
C ALA A 133 -15.45 -11.84 -7.78
N ALA A 134 -15.92 -12.70 -6.86
CA ALA A 134 -16.18 -14.10 -7.22
C ALA A 134 -17.23 -14.17 -8.34
N PRO A 135 -17.09 -15.11 -9.28
CA PRO A 135 -18.06 -15.31 -10.35
C PRO A 135 -19.44 -15.71 -9.81
#